data_f6b70625ad6d5784ff7b944f1085fbb8
#
_entry.id   f6b70625ad6d5784ff7b944f1085fbb8
#
_cell.length_a   1.000
_cell.length_b   1.000
_cell.length_c   1.000
_cell.angle_alpha   90.00
_cell.angle_beta   90.00
_cell.angle_gamma   90.00
#
_symmetry.space_group_name_H-M   'P 1'
#
loop_
_entity.id
_entity.type
_entity.pdbx_description
1 polymer ?
#
loop_
_entity_poly.entity_id
_entity_poly.type
_entity_poly.pdbx_seq_one_letter_code
_entity_poly.pdbx_strand_id
1 'polypeptide(L)'
;MRCNERIPRCAPSAEVAHGAVGCMVSLDDLCDRPPRKLADGEVIDLGGKQIRHIDTPHVPHNWEARVIFEQTTKTLFCGDLFTHTGDGPALTDDDIVGPALAAEQMFHATALSGATASTIRRLAALEPQMLALMHGSSTRTRCGDSLLRLADAYDSMSKQG
;
A
#
# COMPACT_ATOMS: atom_id res chain seq x y z
N MET A 1 1.27 23.35 10.45
CA MET A 1 0.48 23.74 9.25
C MET A 1 -0.19 22.47 8.74
N ARG A 2 -1.50 22.34 8.90
CA ARG A 2 -2.21 21.10 8.55
C ARG A 2 -2.30 20.95 7.03
N CYS A 3 -2.04 19.76 6.50
CA CYS A 3 -2.09 19.45 5.06
C CYS A 3 -3.44 19.84 4.43
N ASN A 4 -4.50 19.81 5.21
CA ASN A 4 -5.88 20.10 4.85
C ASN A 4 -6.19 21.54 4.46
N GLU A 5 -5.39 22.53 4.88
CA GLU A 5 -5.65 23.93 4.54
C GLU A 5 -5.15 24.32 3.14
N ARG A 6 -4.23 23.55 2.58
CA ARG A 6 -3.64 23.83 1.25
C ARG A 6 -4.41 23.20 0.09
N ILE A 7 -4.92 21.98 0.26
CA ILE A 7 -5.63 21.29 -0.82
C ILE A 7 -6.87 22.06 -1.29
N PRO A 8 -7.76 22.53 -0.40
CA PRO A 8 -8.93 23.32 -0.82
C PRO A 8 -8.60 24.62 -1.55
N ARG A 9 -7.47 25.26 -1.19
CA ARG A 9 -7.05 26.51 -1.85
C ARG A 9 -6.43 26.29 -3.23
N CYS A 10 -5.64 25.23 -3.39
CA CYS A 10 -4.94 24.95 -4.65
C CYS A 10 -5.76 24.08 -5.60
N ALA A 11 -6.69 23.28 -5.07
CA ALA A 11 -7.54 22.37 -5.82
C ALA A 11 -8.97 22.35 -5.22
N PRO A 12 -9.76 23.41 -5.43
CA PRO A 12 -11.09 23.55 -4.79
C PRO A 12 -12.09 22.47 -5.20
N SER A 13 -11.86 21.83 -6.35
CA SER A 13 -12.68 20.72 -6.85
C SER A 13 -12.13 19.34 -6.48
N ALA A 14 -10.99 19.26 -5.76
CA ALA A 14 -10.42 17.98 -5.35
C ALA A 14 -11.30 17.32 -4.29
N GLU A 15 -11.54 16.02 -4.45
CA GLU A 15 -12.24 15.17 -3.50
C GLU A 15 -11.23 14.30 -2.77
N VAL A 16 -11.33 14.26 -1.44
CA VAL A 16 -10.55 13.32 -0.62
C VAL A 16 -11.31 12.00 -0.58
N ALA A 17 -10.65 10.90 -0.89
CA ALA A 17 -11.27 9.59 -0.92
C ALA A 17 -10.44 8.54 -0.17
N HIS A 18 -11.11 7.63 0.53
CA HIS A 18 -10.49 6.55 1.28
C HIS A 18 -11.48 5.40 1.51
N GLY A 19 -11.00 4.23 1.93
CA GLY A 19 -11.86 3.16 2.42
C GLY A 19 -12.74 3.61 3.59
N ALA A 20 -13.84 2.93 3.83
CA ALA A 20 -14.84 3.35 4.84
C ALA A 20 -14.25 3.54 6.24
N VAL A 21 -13.33 2.66 6.66
CA VAL A 21 -12.66 2.76 7.96
C VAL A 21 -11.78 4.01 8.03
N GLY A 22 -10.96 4.26 7.02
CA GLY A 22 -10.09 5.43 6.99
C GLY A 22 -10.85 6.75 6.94
N CYS A 23 -11.98 6.80 6.25
CA CYS A 23 -12.87 7.97 6.33
C CYS A 23 -13.32 8.25 7.76
N MET A 24 -13.70 7.19 8.49
CA MET A 24 -14.27 7.30 9.84
C MET A 24 -13.22 7.61 10.92
N VAL A 25 -12.03 6.98 10.85
CA VAL A 25 -11.05 7.04 11.94
C VAL A 25 -9.91 8.04 11.71
N SER A 26 -9.66 8.44 10.46
CA SER A 26 -8.50 9.27 10.12
C SER A 26 -8.86 10.56 9.40
N LEU A 27 -9.94 10.61 8.63
CA LEU A 27 -10.24 11.74 7.76
C LEU A 27 -11.38 12.63 8.25
N ASP A 28 -12.36 12.12 8.99
CA ASP A 28 -13.53 12.90 9.46
C ASP A 28 -13.12 14.17 10.23
N ASP A 29 -12.10 14.07 11.07
CA ASP A 29 -11.58 15.20 11.85
C ASP A 29 -10.54 16.06 11.09
N LEU A 30 -10.08 15.62 9.94
CA LEU A 30 -9.00 16.27 9.19
C LEU A 30 -9.46 16.96 7.92
N CYS A 31 -10.59 16.58 7.36
CA CYS A 31 -11.12 17.15 6.12
C CYS A 31 -12.06 18.32 6.37
N ASP A 32 -11.95 19.35 5.54
CA ASP A 32 -12.88 20.51 5.54
C ASP A 32 -14.24 20.18 4.91
N ARG A 33 -14.34 19.03 4.28
CA ARG A 33 -15.53 18.46 3.64
C ARG A 33 -15.58 16.95 3.81
N PRO A 34 -16.77 16.33 3.80
CA PRO A 34 -16.89 14.88 3.97
C PRO A 34 -16.06 14.13 2.93
N PRO A 35 -15.18 13.18 3.35
CA PRO A 35 -14.42 12.38 2.41
C PRO A 35 -15.33 11.37 1.70
N ARG A 36 -15.03 11.07 0.43
CA ARG A 36 -15.68 10.01 -0.33
C ARG A 36 -15.26 8.65 0.20
N LYS A 37 -16.24 7.83 0.56
CA LYS A 37 -16.01 6.44 0.98
C LYS A 37 -15.90 5.55 -0.25
N LEU A 38 -14.80 4.80 -0.33
CA LEU A 38 -14.54 3.80 -1.38
C LEU A 38 -14.83 2.40 -0.84
N ALA A 39 -15.44 1.57 -1.67
CA ALA A 39 -15.57 0.14 -1.38
C ALA A 39 -14.28 -0.62 -1.71
N ASP A 40 -14.04 -1.78 -1.07
CA ASP A 40 -12.97 -2.69 -1.47
C ASP A 40 -13.18 -3.14 -2.92
N GLY A 41 -12.16 -3.01 -3.74
CA GLY A 41 -12.20 -3.31 -5.17
C GLY A 41 -12.81 -2.21 -6.04
N GLU A 42 -13.26 -1.09 -5.48
CA GLU A 42 -13.83 0.01 -6.28
C GLU A 42 -12.81 0.57 -7.27
N VAL A 43 -13.28 0.80 -8.49
CA VAL A 43 -12.46 1.35 -9.58
C VAL A 43 -12.86 2.79 -9.83
N ILE A 44 -11.85 3.67 -9.87
CA ILE A 44 -12.00 5.10 -10.16
C ILE A 44 -11.32 5.38 -11.51
N ASP A 45 -12.04 6.01 -12.42
CA ASP A 45 -11.47 6.52 -13.67
C ASP A 45 -10.91 7.94 -13.44
N LEU A 46 -9.63 8.10 -13.76
CA LEU A 46 -8.91 9.37 -13.66
C LEU A 46 -8.76 10.08 -15.02
N GLY A 47 -9.61 9.75 -15.98
CA GLY A 47 -9.52 10.31 -17.34
C GLY A 47 -8.48 9.59 -18.20
N GLY A 48 -8.62 8.29 -18.36
CA GLY A 48 -7.75 7.41 -19.15
C GLY A 48 -6.79 6.55 -18.34
N LYS A 49 -6.82 6.68 -17.03
CA LYS A 49 -6.18 5.77 -16.07
C LYS A 49 -7.21 5.25 -15.09
N GLN A 50 -7.21 3.97 -14.84
CA GLN A 50 -8.12 3.33 -13.89
C GLN A 50 -7.35 2.85 -12.67
N ILE A 51 -7.71 3.37 -11.51
CA ILE A 51 -7.16 2.92 -10.23
C ILE A 51 -8.20 2.10 -9.48
N ARG A 52 -7.76 0.96 -8.94
CA ARG A 52 -8.56 0.12 -8.05
C ARG A 52 -8.11 0.35 -6.61
N HIS A 53 -9.04 0.72 -5.74
CA HIS A 53 -8.84 0.74 -4.31
C HIS A 53 -8.92 -0.68 -3.75
N ILE A 54 -7.98 -1.06 -2.88
CA ILE A 54 -7.96 -2.40 -2.27
C ILE A 54 -7.68 -2.24 -0.79
N ASP A 55 -8.65 -2.63 0.03
CA ASP A 55 -8.47 -2.67 1.48
C ASP A 55 -7.51 -3.81 1.86
N THR A 56 -6.54 -3.49 2.71
CA THR A 56 -5.56 -4.45 3.24
C THR A 56 -5.45 -4.29 4.76
N PRO A 57 -6.57 -4.43 5.51
CA PRO A 57 -6.59 -4.10 6.93
C PRO A 57 -5.46 -4.82 7.68
N HIS A 58 -4.69 -4.04 8.45
CA HIS A 58 -3.51 -4.46 9.18
C HIS A 58 -2.32 -4.93 8.32
N VAL A 59 -2.33 -4.70 7.01
CA VAL A 59 -1.21 -5.11 6.14
C VAL A 59 -0.65 -3.90 5.39
N PRO A 60 0.58 -3.45 5.75
CA PRO A 60 1.41 -4.00 6.85
C PRO A 60 0.86 -3.71 8.24
N HIS A 61 0.22 -2.57 8.47
CA HIS A 61 -0.32 -2.15 9.78
C HIS A 61 -1.53 -1.22 9.60
N ASN A 62 -2.21 -0.89 10.71
CA ASN A 62 -3.39 -0.03 10.79
C ASN A 62 -4.69 -0.64 10.22
N TRP A 63 -5.80 -0.26 10.82
CA TRP A 63 -7.14 -0.75 10.46
C TRP A 63 -7.56 -0.32 9.05
N GLU A 64 -7.14 0.89 8.66
CA GLU A 64 -7.44 1.54 7.39
C GLU A 64 -6.38 1.30 6.31
N ALA A 65 -5.44 0.38 6.53
CA ALA A 65 -4.41 0.07 5.54
C ALA A 65 -5.03 -0.32 4.20
N ARG A 66 -4.44 0.19 3.13
CA ARG A 66 -4.90 -0.01 1.76
C ARG A 66 -3.74 0.11 0.78
N VAL A 67 -3.97 -0.42 -0.39
CA VAL A 67 -3.11 -0.21 -1.56
C VAL A 67 -3.95 0.27 -2.74
N ILE A 68 -3.28 0.83 -3.73
CA ILE A 68 -3.90 1.23 -5.00
C ILE A 68 -3.25 0.44 -6.12
N PHE A 69 -4.08 -0.11 -7.00
CA PHE A 69 -3.62 -0.80 -8.20
C PHE A 69 -4.05 -0.02 -9.46
N GLU A 70 -3.09 0.54 -10.20
CA GLU A 70 -3.34 1.16 -11.49
C GLU A 70 -3.37 0.08 -12.57
N GLN A 71 -4.54 -0.07 -13.21
CA GLN A 71 -4.85 -1.24 -14.04
C GLN A 71 -4.21 -1.19 -15.42
N THR A 72 -3.93 0.00 -15.98
CA THR A 72 -3.39 0.16 -17.33
C THR A 72 -1.93 -0.27 -17.41
N THR A 73 -1.12 0.16 -16.45
CA THR A 73 0.32 -0.18 -16.34
C THR A 73 0.57 -1.34 -15.40
N LYS A 74 -0.48 -1.87 -14.76
CA LYS A 74 -0.39 -2.90 -13.71
C LYS A 74 0.57 -2.48 -12.59
N THR A 75 0.50 -1.23 -12.15
CA THR A 75 1.32 -0.71 -11.07
C THR A 75 0.60 -0.88 -9.73
N LEU A 76 1.21 -1.59 -8.79
CA LEU A 76 0.77 -1.66 -7.41
C LEU A 76 1.51 -0.60 -6.60
N PHE A 77 0.77 0.35 -6.04
CA PHE A 77 1.27 1.32 -5.07
C PHE A 77 1.19 0.67 -3.69
N CYS A 78 2.34 0.24 -3.19
CA CYS A 78 2.44 -0.68 -2.06
C CYS A 78 2.24 -0.02 -0.69
N GLY A 79 2.21 1.34 -0.60
CA GLY A 79 2.27 2.02 0.68
C GLY A 79 3.53 1.60 1.44
N ASP A 80 3.37 1.24 2.71
CA ASP A 80 4.48 0.79 3.57
C ASP A 80 4.88 -0.68 3.36
N LEU A 81 4.18 -1.42 2.51
CA LEU A 81 4.58 -2.80 2.20
C LEU A 81 5.93 -2.79 1.47
N PHE A 82 6.86 -3.67 1.84
CA PHE A 82 8.26 -3.69 1.41
C PHE A 82 9.10 -2.48 1.89
N THR A 83 8.69 -1.76 2.91
CA THR A 83 9.53 -0.70 3.49
C THR A 83 10.94 -1.21 3.77
N HIS A 84 11.94 -0.49 3.27
CA HIS A 84 13.34 -0.72 3.58
C HIS A 84 14.11 0.59 3.60
N THR A 85 15.25 0.57 4.30
CA THR A 85 16.13 1.73 4.51
C THR A 85 17.32 1.70 3.56
N GLY A 86 18.03 2.81 3.46
CA GLY A 86 19.26 2.98 2.69
C GLY A 86 19.08 3.94 1.50
N ASP A 87 20.21 4.38 0.98
CA ASP A 87 20.28 5.28 -0.19
C ASP A 87 20.34 4.43 -1.47
N GLY A 88 19.18 3.97 -1.92
CA GLY A 88 19.04 3.22 -3.17
C GLY A 88 18.57 4.09 -4.34
N PRO A 89 18.66 3.59 -5.58
CA PRO A 89 18.06 4.24 -6.74
C PRO A 89 16.53 4.23 -6.63
N ALA A 90 15.85 5.13 -7.33
CA ALA A 90 14.38 5.15 -7.34
C ALA A 90 13.77 3.84 -7.89
N LEU A 91 14.47 3.18 -8.80
CA LEU A 91 14.10 1.89 -9.39
C LEU A 91 15.29 0.93 -9.34
N THR A 92 15.04 -0.31 -8.91
CA THR A 92 16.07 -1.37 -8.83
C THR A 92 15.58 -2.68 -9.45
N ASP A 93 16.53 -3.46 -9.94
CA ASP A 93 16.34 -4.86 -10.33
C ASP A 93 16.84 -5.85 -9.24
N ASP A 94 17.40 -5.33 -8.16
CA ASP A 94 17.89 -6.11 -7.03
C ASP A 94 16.73 -6.68 -6.19
N ASP A 95 17.08 -7.55 -5.24
CA ASP A 95 16.12 -8.11 -4.29
C ASP A 95 15.59 -7.03 -3.32
N ILE A 96 14.28 -6.88 -3.25
CA ILE A 96 13.61 -5.98 -2.30
C ILE A 96 13.04 -6.72 -1.08
N VAL A 97 12.97 -8.04 -1.12
CA VAL A 97 12.40 -8.85 -0.03
C VAL A 97 13.36 -8.94 1.15
N GLY A 98 14.62 -9.25 0.89
CA GLY A 98 15.64 -9.31 1.94
C GLY A 98 15.75 -8.02 2.75
N PRO A 99 15.94 -6.86 2.11
CA PRO A 99 15.91 -5.56 2.78
C PRO A 99 14.62 -5.26 3.56
N ALA A 100 13.45 -5.63 3.03
CA ALA A 100 12.17 -5.45 3.73
C ALA A 100 12.09 -6.32 4.99
N LEU A 101 12.57 -7.56 4.95
CA LEU A 101 12.62 -8.43 6.12
C LEU A 101 13.62 -7.94 7.18
N ALA A 102 14.74 -7.37 6.76
CA ALA A 102 15.71 -6.76 7.67
C ALA A 102 15.11 -5.52 8.35
N ALA A 103 14.35 -4.70 7.63
CA ALA A 103 13.62 -3.57 8.19
C ALA A 103 12.53 -4.02 9.16
N GLU A 104 11.78 -5.09 8.84
CA GLU A 104 10.78 -5.66 9.74
C GLU A 104 11.40 -6.18 11.04
N GLN A 105 12.56 -6.83 10.99
CA GLN A 105 13.30 -7.25 12.19
C GLN A 105 13.72 -6.07 13.08
N MET A 106 13.93 -4.90 12.49
CA MET A 106 14.32 -3.69 13.21
C MET A 106 13.11 -2.95 13.80
N PHE A 107 12.06 -2.79 13.01
CA PHE A 107 10.95 -1.90 13.34
C PHE A 107 9.74 -2.62 13.95
N HIS A 108 9.59 -3.92 13.69
CA HIS A 108 8.41 -4.70 14.10
C HIS A 108 7.10 -4.00 13.73
N ALA A 109 7.04 -3.47 12.51
CA ALA A 109 5.97 -2.59 12.08
C ALA A 109 4.75 -3.34 11.53
N THR A 110 4.93 -4.57 11.05
CA THR A 110 3.86 -5.35 10.43
C THR A 110 3.00 -6.06 11.47
N ALA A 111 1.70 -5.93 11.35
CA ALA A 111 0.77 -6.73 12.14
C ALA A 111 0.76 -8.18 11.62
N LEU A 112 1.66 -9.02 12.13
CA LEU A 112 1.79 -10.43 11.73
C LEU A 112 0.60 -11.24 12.26
N SER A 113 -0.49 -11.21 11.50
CA SER A 113 -1.72 -11.96 11.79
C SER A 113 -1.92 -13.10 10.81
N GLY A 114 -2.86 -14.01 11.10
CA GLY A 114 -3.23 -15.08 10.17
C GLY A 114 -3.74 -14.60 8.80
N ALA A 115 -4.15 -13.32 8.68
CA ALA A 115 -4.60 -12.72 7.42
C ALA A 115 -3.46 -12.09 6.60
N THR A 116 -2.30 -11.81 7.19
CA THR A 116 -1.22 -11.05 6.54
C THR A 116 -0.75 -11.72 5.27
N ALA A 117 -0.34 -12.97 5.34
CA ALA A 117 0.15 -13.71 4.17
C ALA A 117 -0.93 -13.88 3.09
N SER A 118 -2.17 -14.17 3.47
CA SER A 118 -3.28 -14.33 2.50
C SER A 118 -3.60 -13.03 1.79
N THR A 119 -3.54 -11.89 2.49
CA THR A 119 -3.72 -10.56 1.88
C THR A 119 -2.62 -10.27 0.87
N ILE A 120 -1.35 -10.51 1.19
CA ILE A 120 -0.24 -10.30 0.26
C ILE A 120 -0.35 -11.23 -0.97
N ARG A 121 -0.75 -12.49 -0.80
CA ARG A 121 -0.99 -13.40 -1.91
C ARG A 121 -2.14 -12.92 -2.82
N ARG A 122 -3.20 -12.32 -2.25
CA ARG A 122 -4.27 -11.65 -3.03
C ARG A 122 -3.72 -10.53 -3.91
N LEU A 123 -2.74 -9.75 -3.40
CA LEU A 123 -2.07 -8.71 -4.19
C LEU A 123 -1.19 -9.31 -5.30
N ALA A 124 -0.51 -10.42 -5.05
CA ALA A 124 0.27 -11.13 -6.08
C ALA A 124 -0.61 -11.63 -7.23
N ALA A 125 -1.84 -12.07 -6.94
CA ALA A 125 -2.81 -12.52 -7.94
C ALA A 125 -3.30 -11.41 -8.90
N LEU A 126 -3.00 -10.14 -8.63
CA LEU A 126 -3.23 -9.02 -9.57
C LEU A 126 -2.19 -8.99 -10.70
N GLU A 127 -1.15 -9.81 -10.61
CA GLU A 127 -0.03 -9.86 -11.57
C GLU A 127 0.60 -8.48 -11.84
N PRO A 128 1.03 -7.74 -10.79
CA PRO A 128 1.61 -6.42 -10.96
C PRO A 128 2.90 -6.50 -11.79
N GLN A 129 3.08 -5.49 -12.65
CA GLN A 129 4.29 -5.30 -13.46
C GLN A 129 5.24 -4.28 -12.84
N MET A 130 4.78 -3.58 -11.80
CA MET A 130 5.57 -2.65 -11.00
C MET A 130 5.07 -2.66 -9.57
N LEU A 131 6.01 -2.69 -8.63
CA LEU A 131 5.79 -2.40 -7.21
C LEU A 131 6.36 -1.01 -6.93
N ALA A 132 5.47 -0.04 -6.71
CA ALA A 132 5.84 1.33 -6.35
C ALA A 132 5.79 1.47 -4.83
N LEU A 133 6.96 1.58 -4.20
CA LEU A 133 7.15 1.63 -2.76
C LEU A 133 7.10 3.07 -2.26
N MET A 134 6.62 3.25 -1.03
CA MET A 134 6.68 4.55 -0.35
C MET A 134 8.05 4.78 0.28
N HIS A 135 8.68 3.73 0.82
CA HIS A 135 9.98 3.77 1.47
C HIS A 135 10.90 2.70 0.90
N GLY A 136 11.96 3.14 0.20
CA GLY A 136 12.92 2.28 -0.49
C GLY A 136 12.78 2.30 -2.01
N SER A 137 13.57 1.48 -2.68
CA SER A 137 13.60 1.39 -4.14
C SER A 137 12.42 0.59 -4.69
N SER A 138 11.70 1.15 -5.64
CA SER A 138 10.65 0.46 -6.41
C SER A 138 11.24 -0.56 -7.37
N THR A 139 10.44 -1.52 -7.87
CA THR A 139 10.91 -2.52 -8.82
C THR A 139 9.89 -2.86 -9.90
N ARG A 140 10.39 -3.29 -11.07
CA ARG A 140 9.61 -3.89 -12.15
C ARG A 140 9.99 -5.36 -12.38
N THR A 141 10.91 -5.87 -11.57
CA THR A 141 11.46 -7.22 -11.73
C THR A 141 10.80 -8.16 -10.73
N ARG A 142 10.29 -9.29 -11.23
CA ARG A 142 9.69 -10.38 -10.42
C ARG A 142 8.68 -9.91 -9.37
N CYS A 143 7.82 -8.96 -9.72
CA CYS A 143 6.88 -8.34 -8.78
C CYS A 143 5.98 -9.36 -8.06
N GLY A 144 5.36 -10.28 -8.80
CA GLY A 144 4.52 -11.33 -8.22
C GLY A 144 5.32 -12.29 -7.31
N ASP A 145 6.51 -12.71 -7.75
CA ASP A 145 7.41 -13.56 -6.96
C ASP A 145 7.85 -12.86 -5.66
N SER A 146 8.19 -11.59 -5.72
CA SER A 146 8.55 -10.80 -4.53
C SER A 146 7.40 -10.75 -3.51
N LEU A 147 6.16 -10.55 -3.97
CA LEU A 147 4.98 -10.59 -3.10
C LEU A 147 4.78 -11.98 -2.48
N LEU A 148 4.93 -13.06 -3.25
CA LEU A 148 4.78 -14.42 -2.72
C LEU A 148 5.87 -14.75 -1.70
N ARG A 149 7.13 -14.39 -1.97
CA ARG A 149 8.25 -14.58 -1.04
C ARG A 149 8.06 -13.79 0.27
N LEU A 150 7.56 -12.55 0.18
CA LEU A 150 7.25 -11.76 1.38
C LEU A 150 6.12 -12.41 2.18
N ALA A 151 5.06 -12.88 1.50
CA ALA A 151 3.96 -13.58 2.15
C ALA A 151 4.42 -14.84 2.89
N ASP A 152 5.29 -15.64 2.27
CA ASP A 152 5.83 -16.87 2.86
C ASP A 152 6.71 -16.58 4.08
N ALA A 153 7.52 -15.52 4.01
CA ALA A 153 8.34 -15.08 5.13
C ALA A 153 7.48 -14.62 6.32
N TYR A 154 6.46 -13.79 6.08
CA TYR A 154 5.56 -13.32 7.13
C TYR A 154 4.68 -14.43 7.71
N ASP A 155 4.23 -15.39 6.91
CA ASP A 155 3.54 -16.59 7.40
C ASP A 155 4.44 -17.42 8.34
N SER A 156 5.72 -17.52 8.00
CA SER A 156 6.69 -18.22 8.84
C SER A 156 6.96 -17.47 10.16
N MET A 157 7.09 -16.16 10.10
CA MET A 157 7.31 -15.31 11.30
C MET A 157 6.10 -15.35 12.24
N SER A 158 4.88 -15.30 11.71
CA SER A 158 3.65 -15.32 12.53
C SER A 158 3.42 -16.63 13.28
N LYS A 159 4.06 -17.74 12.86
CA LYS A 159 3.98 -19.05 13.51
C LYS A 159 5.03 -19.26 14.60
N GLN A 160 6.01 -18.35 14.70
CA GLN A 160 7.12 -18.44 15.65
C GLN A 160 6.91 -17.55 16.88
N GLY A 161 5.97 -16.62 16.83
CA GLY A 161 5.58 -15.74 17.92
C GLY A 161 4.29 -16.17 18.57
#